data_232d22780247986d836afec63ff19f4d
#
_entry.id   232d22780247986d836afec63ff19f4d
#
_cell.length_a   1.000
_cell.length_b   1.000
_cell.length_c   1.000
_cell.angle_alpha   90.00
_cell.angle_beta   90.00
_cell.angle_gamma   90.00
#
_symmetry.space_group_name_H-M   'P 1'
#
loop_
_entity.id
_entity.type
_entity.pdbx_description
1 polymer ?
#
loop_
_entity_poly.entity_id
_entity_poly.type
_entity_poly.pdbx_seq_one_letter_code
_entity_poly.pdbx_strand_id
1 'polypeptide(L)'
;MKKTLIALAALAILAWGCSSDDNDSNNPPQSSEIPAGNDARPSWQTPNYDLFEQVMNVEVQLQDTLNPYVSKNDLLCATIGGEVRAVSAPRQVGDGWVAQLTVASNDAGVAVELSYYCEQLHRIFTIAWTRFDASMAPTGTDGIYLPEFVK
;
A
#
# COMPACT_ATOMS: atom_id res chain seq x y z
N MET A 1 -72.64 30.65 -18.18
CA MET A 1 -73.12 30.78 -16.79
C MET A 1 -71.97 30.60 -15.81
N LYS A 2 -71.79 31.63 -15.00
CA LYS A 2 -71.23 31.68 -13.65
C LYS A 2 -69.79 31.15 -13.49
N LYS A 3 -68.76 32.06 -13.37
CA LYS A 3 -68.29 32.75 -12.13
C LYS A 3 -67.83 31.73 -11.08
N THR A 4 -66.58 31.77 -10.57
CA THR A 4 -65.89 32.75 -9.70
C THR A 4 -64.45 32.25 -9.52
N LEU A 5 -63.38 33.00 -9.72
CA LEU A 5 -62.64 33.92 -8.87
C LEU A 5 -62.54 33.49 -7.39
N ILE A 6 -61.30 33.40 -6.89
CA ILE A 6 -60.75 33.89 -5.61
C ILE A 6 -59.35 33.21 -5.49
N ALA A 7 -58.26 33.87 -5.70
CA ALA A 7 -57.57 34.92 -4.92
C ALA A 7 -56.75 34.35 -3.73
N LEU A 8 -55.47 34.64 -3.82
CA LEU A 8 -54.51 35.02 -2.76
C LEU A 8 -54.34 34.14 -1.53
N ALA A 9 -53.10 33.73 -1.29
CA ALA A 9 -52.35 34.31 -0.17
C ALA A 9 -50.91 33.78 -0.18
N ALA A 10 -49.99 34.70 -0.34
CA ALA A 10 -48.57 34.56 0.00
C ALA A 10 -48.44 34.47 1.53
N LEU A 11 -47.67 33.55 2.02
CA LEU A 11 -47.13 33.65 3.36
C LEU A 11 -45.67 33.20 3.38
N ALA A 12 -44.78 34.16 3.31
CA ALA A 12 -43.36 34.03 3.67
C ALA A 12 -43.30 33.82 5.20
N ILE A 13 -42.77 32.73 5.61
CA ILE A 13 -42.30 32.56 6.98
C ILE A 13 -40.79 32.34 6.96
N LEU A 14 -40.10 33.45 7.23
CA LEU A 14 -38.74 33.45 7.70
C LEU A 14 -38.75 32.88 9.13
N ALA A 15 -38.28 31.69 9.32
CA ALA A 15 -37.93 31.19 10.62
C ALA A 15 -36.40 31.06 10.69
N TRP A 16 -35.79 32.05 11.25
CA TRP A 16 -34.50 31.97 11.87
C TRP A 16 -34.65 31.02 13.07
N GLY A 17 -34.03 29.87 12.99
CA GLY A 17 -33.88 28.93 14.09
C GLY A 17 -32.40 28.75 14.34
N CYS A 18 -31.93 29.34 15.42
CA CYS A 18 -30.59 29.23 15.97
C CYS A 18 -30.20 27.83 16.37
N SER A 19 -28.93 27.58 16.23
CA SER A 19 -28.04 26.89 17.19
C SER A 19 -28.61 25.71 17.95
N SER A 20 -28.13 24.54 17.62
CA SER A 20 -27.75 23.58 18.64
C SER A 20 -26.45 22.94 18.18
N ASP A 21 -25.40 23.25 18.91
CA ASP A 21 -24.17 22.49 18.98
C ASP A 21 -24.52 21.10 19.54
N ASP A 22 -24.81 20.18 18.66
CA ASP A 22 -24.71 18.77 18.98
C ASP A 22 -23.46 18.24 18.28
N ASN A 23 -22.38 18.20 19.04
CA ASN A 23 -21.20 17.41 18.78
C ASN A 23 -21.59 15.93 18.75
N ASP A 24 -22.27 15.48 17.71
CA ASP A 24 -22.31 14.09 17.34
C ASP A 24 -21.04 13.80 16.53
N SER A 25 -20.00 13.45 17.28
CA SER A 25 -18.78 12.82 16.77
C SER A 25 -19.09 11.40 16.28
N ASN A 26 -20.03 11.28 15.35
CA ASN A 26 -20.17 10.12 14.49
C ASN A 26 -19.45 10.39 13.16
N ASN A 27 -18.19 10.76 13.26
CA ASN A 27 -17.29 10.60 12.15
C ASN A 27 -16.96 9.09 12.11
N PRO A 28 -17.38 8.34 11.07
CA PRO A 28 -16.84 7.00 10.88
C PRO A 28 -15.31 7.15 10.85
N PRO A 29 -14.54 6.17 11.38
CA PRO A 29 -13.09 6.25 11.34
C PRO A 29 -12.72 6.57 9.89
N GLN A 30 -12.09 7.72 9.66
CA GLN A 30 -11.48 8.03 8.38
C GLN A 30 -10.48 6.90 8.15
N SER A 31 -10.86 5.95 7.30
CA SER A 31 -9.86 5.11 6.67
C SER A 31 -8.90 6.11 6.01
N SER A 32 -7.69 6.17 6.50
CA SER A 32 -6.66 7.02 5.93
C SER A 32 -6.42 6.51 4.52
N GLU A 33 -7.11 7.12 3.55
CA GLU A 33 -6.92 6.80 2.15
C GLU A 33 -5.47 7.12 1.80
N ILE A 34 -4.77 6.13 1.30
CA ILE A 34 -3.41 6.32 0.81
C ILE A 34 -3.51 7.08 -0.52
N PRO A 35 -2.91 8.26 -0.63
CA PRO A 35 -3.04 9.05 -1.86
C PRO A 35 -2.38 8.31 -3.03
N ALA A 36 -3.05 8.33 -4.18
CA ALA A 36 -2.49 7.85 -5.44
C ALA A 36 -1.29 8.69 -5.87
N GLY A 37 -0.35 8.06 -6.58
CA GLY A 37 0.81 8.67 -7.23
C GLY A 37 0.65 8.75 -8.75
N ASN A 38 1.76 8.97 -9.43
CA ASN A 38 1.85 8.98 -10.88
C ASN A 38 3.05 8.15 -11.37
N ASP A 39 3.51 7.21 -10.56
CA ASP A 39 4.66 6.39 -10.92
C ASP A 39 4.28 5.41 -12.04
N ALA A 40 5.11 5.36 -13.06
CA ALA A 40 4.96 4.35 -14.10
C ALA A 40 5.27 2.95 -13.53
N ARG A 41 4.64 1.93 -14.10
CA ARG A 41 4.99 0.55 -13.77
C ARG A 41 6.48 0.32 -14.01
N PRO A 42 7.26 -0.11 -13.01
CA PRO A 42 8.68 -0.35 -13.18
C PRO A 42 8.93 -1.58 -14.07
N SER A 43 10.04 -1.56 -14.77
CA SER A 43 10.52 -2.68 -15.59
C SER A 43 11.46 -3.63 -14.81
N TRP A 44 11.22 -3.80 -13.51
CA TRP A 44 12.03 -4.71 -12.70
C TRP A 44 11.94 -6.14 -13.22
N GLN A 45 13.07 -6.79 -13.30
CA GLN A 45 13.17 -8.16 -13.75
C GLN A 45 14.00 -8.98 -12.76
N THR A 46 13.59 -10.21 -12.56
CA THR A 46 14.35 -11.18 -11.76
C THR A 46 15.75 -11.33 -12.35
N PRO A 47 16.82 -11.21 -11.53
CA PRO A 47 18.17 -11.36 -12.03
C PRO A 47 18.47 -12.80 -12.44
N ASN A 48 19.53 -12.97 -13.24
CA ASN A 48 20.08 -14.31 -13.45
C ASN A 48 20.84 -14.76 -12.19
N TYR A 49 20.25 -15.69 -11.44
CA TYR A 49 20.82 -16.18 -10.18
C TYR A 49 22.15 -16.90 -10.33
N ASP A 50 22.47 -17.44 -11.52
CA ASP A 50 23.74 -18.12 -11.78
C ASP A 50 24.96 -17.18 -11.69
N LEU A 51 24.72 -15.86 -11.64
CA LEU A 51 25.77 -14.86 -11.48
C LEU A 51 26.12 -14.57 -10.02
N PHE A 52 25.43 -15.19 -9.07
CA PHE A 52 25.58 -14.92 -7.66
C PHE A 52 25.94 -16.17 -6.87
N GLU A 53 26.82 -16.01 -5.89
CA GLU A 53 27.29 -17.10 -5.05
C GLU A 53 26.33 -17.43 -3.89
N GLN A 54 25.51 -16.44 -3.48
CA GLN A 54 24.68 -16.55 -2.29
C GLN A 54 23.27 -15.99 -2.55
N VAL A 55 22.31 -16.55 -1.84
CA VAL A 55 20.93 -16.07 -1.84
C VAL A 55 20.39 -15.97 -0.41
N MET A 56 19.56 -14.96 -0.18
CA MET A 56 18.78 -14.77 1.04
C MET A 56 17.31 -14.88 0.69
N ASN A 57 16.61 -15.84 1.28
CA ASN A 57 15.19 -16.02 1.07
C ASN A 57 14.40 -15.33 2.17
N VAL A 58 13.41 -14.53 1.77
CA VAL A 58 12.56 -13.80 2.70
C VAL A 58 11.10 -13.85 2.27
N GLU A 59 10.22 -14.02 3.23
CA GLU A 59 8.80 -13.83 3.06
C GLU A 59 8.43 -12.46 3.61
N VAL A 60 7.80 -11.63 2.78
CA VAL A 60 7.38 -10.27 3.09
C VAL A 60 5.87 -10.23 3.12
N GLN A 61 5.29 -9.88 4.26
CA GLN A 61 3.86 -9.59 4.35
C GLN A 61 3.65 -8.10 4.16
N LEU A 62 2.74 -7.73 3.26
CA LEU A 62 2.35 -6.34 3.08
C LEU A 62 1.50 -5.88 4.25
N GLN A 63 1.67 -4.62 4.66
CA GLN A 63 0.92 -4.07 5.80
C GLN A 63 -0.58 -3.97 5.49
N ASP A 64 -1.41 -4.18 6.51
CA ASP A 64 -2.88 -4.25 6.37
C ASP A 64 -3.51 -3.00 5.77
N THR A 65 -2.91 -1.84 5.99
CA THR A 65 -3.36 -0.57 5.39
C THR A 65 -3.28 -0.57 3.86
N LEU A 66 -2.45 -1.42 3.27
CA LEU A 66 -2.33 -1.59 1.82
C LEU A 66 -3.33 -2.61 1.26
N ASN A 67 -3.88 -3.52 2.08
CA ASN A 67 -4.74 -4.62 1.62
C ASN A 67 -5.84 -4.21 0.62
N PRO A 68 -6.53 -3.05 0.77
CA PRO A 68 -7.56 -2.64 -0.17
C PRO A 68 -7.04 -2.34 -1.59
N TYR A 69 -5.75 -2.10 -1.72
CA TYR A 69 -5.12 -1.66 -2.96
C TYR A 69 -4.23 -2.73 -3.61
N VAL A 70 -3.89 -3.79 -2.86
CA VAL A 70 -2.97 -4.83 -3.36
C VAL A 70 -3.63 -5.68 -4.42
N SER A 71 -2.89 -5.96 -5.47
CA SER A 71 -3.29 -6.85 -6.55
C SER A 71 -2.15 -7.82 -6.93
N LYS A 72 -2.52 -8.88 -7.66
CA LYS A 72 -1.53 -9.81 -8.23
C LYS A 72 -0.61 -9.18 -9.29
N ASN A 73 -0.94 -7.98 -9.75
CA ASN A 73 -0.17 -7.24 -10.74
C ASN A 73 0.88 -6.34 -10.09
N ASP A 74 0.85 -6.19 -8.77
CA ASP A 74 1.83 -5.42 -8.04
C ASP A 74 3.20 -6.12 -8.08
N LEU A 75 4.24 -5.37 -7.77
CA LEU A 75 5.60 -5.89 -7.74
C LEU A 75 6.29 -5.50 -6.44
N LEU A 76 6.97 -6.45 -5.84
CA LEU A 76 7.93 -6.22 -4.78
C LEU A 76 9.33 -6.48 -5.32
N CYS A 77 10.25 -5.56 -5.08
CA CYS A 77 11.62 -5.60 -5.57
C CYS A 77 12.59 -5.40 -4.42
N ALA A 78 13.65 -6.18 -4.37
CA ALA A 78 14.82 -5.92 -3.54
C ALA A 78 15.98 -5.44 -4.40
N THR A 79 16.68 -4.39 -3.95
CA THR A 79 17.85 -3.84 -4.63
C THR A 79 19.05 -3.77 -3.71
N ILE A 80 20.24 -3.89 -4.30
CA ILE A 80 21.54 -3.65 -3.65
C ILE A 80 22.29 -2.67 -4.52
N GLY A 81 22.64 -1.51 -3.97
CA GLY A 81 23.31 -0.46 -4.73
C GLY A 81 22.54 0.03 -5.95
N GLY A 82 21.20 -0.02 -5.89
CA GLY A 82 20.30 0.34 -7.00
C GLY A 82 20.11 -0.74 -8.06
N GLU A 83 20.79 -1.88 -7.96
CA GLU A 83 20.62 -3.00 -8.89
C GLU A 83 19.58 -3.99 -8.35
N VAL A 84 18.69 -4.45 -9.24
CA VAL A 84 17.66 -5.42 -8.90
C VAL A 84 18.30 -6.77 -8.52
N ARG A 85 17.94 -7.26 -7.33
CA ARG A 85 18.43 -8.53 -6.78
C ARG A 85 17.33 -9.57 -6.56
N ALA A 86 16.08 -9.12 -6.50
CA ALA A 86 14.91 -9.98 -6.47
C ALA A 86 13.67 -9.22 -6.95
N VAL A 87 12.76 -9.93 -7.57
CA VAL A 87 11.41 -9.40 -7.91
C VAL A 87 10.38 -10.50 -7.66
N SER A 88 9.26 -10.13 -7.06
CA SER A 88 8.14 -11.04 -6.84
C SER A 88 6.81 -10.28 -6.92
N ALA A 89 5.76 -10.97 -7.31
CA ALA A 89 4.40 -10.50 -7.18
C ALA A 89 3.79 -10.98 -5.86
N PRO A 90 2.94 -10.18 -5.19
CA PRO A 90 2.25 -10.63 -4.00
C PRO A 90 1.19 -11.69 -4.34
N ARG A 91 0.98 -12.61 -3.40
CA ARG A 91 -0.10 -13.59 -3.42
C ARG A 91 -0.95 -13.45 -2.17
N GLN A 92 -2.23 -13.70 -2.28
CA GLN A 92 -3.12 -13.65 -1.12
C GLN A 92 -2.94 -14.89 -0.25
N VAL A 93 -2.83 -14.68 1.05
CA VAL A 93 -2.76 -15.74 2.07
C VAL A 93 -3.69 -15.36 3.22
N GLY A 94 -4.79 -16.07 3.36
CA GLY A 94 -5.85 -15.66 4.29
C GLY A 94 -6.41 -14.28 3.92
N ASP A 95 -6.42 -13.39 4.89
CA ASP A 95 -6.88 -12.01 4.72
C ASP A 95 -5.75 -11.03 4.35
N GLY A 96 -4.51 -11.51 4.26
CA GLY A 96 -3.34 -10.69 3.96
C GLY A 96 -2.68 -11.01 2.61
N TRP A 97 -1.66 -10.24 2.29
CA TRP A 97 -0.85 -10.41 1.08
C TRP A 97 0.61 -10.64 1.43
N VAL A 98 1.20 -11.62 0.78
CA VAL A 98 2.57 -12.08 1.03
C VAL A 98 3.33 -12.19 -0.29
N ALA A 99 4.58 -11.74 -0.31
CA ALA A 99 5.51 -11.94 -1.42
C ALA A 99 6.76 -12.68 -0.94
N GLN A 100 7.26 -13.60 -1.73
CA GLN A 100 8.51 -14.29 -1.47
C GLN A 100 9.62 -13.71 -2.34
N LEU A 101 10.72 -13.29 -1.72
CA LEU A 101 11.89 -12.79 -2.41
C LEU A 101 13.08 -13.72 -2.20
N THR A 102 13.78 -14.02 -3.28
CA THR A 102 15.10 -14.64 -3.25
C THR A 102 16.10 -13.57 -3.65
N VAL A 103 16.70 -12.92 -2.67
CA VAL A 103 17.67 -11.83 -2.90
C VAL A 103 19.04 -12.45 -3.14
N ALA A 104 19.69 -12.08 -4.24
CA ALA A 104 20.98 -12.61 -4.64
C ALA A 104 22.12 -11.61 -4.43
N SER A 105 23.27 -12.07 -3.93
CA SER A 105 24.48 -11.26 -3.77
C SER A 105 25.76 -12.11 -3.79
N ASN A 106 26.87 -11.46 -4.15
CA ASN A 106 28.23 -12.02 -3.97
C ASN A 106 28.87 -11.49 -2.69
N ASP A 107 28.32 -10.45 -2.10
CA ASP A 107 28.88 -9.77 -0.92
C ASP A 107 27.91 -9.90 0.27
N ALA A 108 28.45 -10.28 1.42
CA ALA A 108 27.73 -10.27 2.68
C ALA A 108 27.72 -8.85 3.31
N GLY A 109 26.70 -8.57 4.10
CA GLY A 109 26.60 -7.33 4.88
C GLY A 109 26.29 -6.07 4.09
N VAL A 110 26.04 -6.17 2.78
CA VAL A 110 25.63 -5.03 1.94
C VAL A 110 24.19 -4.61 2.25
N ALA A 111 23.92 -3.32 2.10
CA ALA A 111 22.58 -2.79 2.36
C ALA A 111 21.59 -3.25 1.28
N VAL A 112 20.41 -3.67 1.72
CA VAL A 112 19.29 -4.05 0.87
C VAL A 112 18.14 -3.07 1.08
N GLU A 113 17.57 -2.59 -0.03
CA GLU A 113 16.37 -1.76 -0.03
C GLU A 113 15.20 -2.57 -0.60
N LEU A 114 14.00 -2.31 -0.08
CA LEU A 114 12.76 -2.82 -0.65
C LEU A 114 11.98 -1.71 -1.32
N SER A 115 11.46 -2.02 -2.51
CA SER A 115 10.53 -1.17 -3.24
C SER A 115 9.27 -1.95 -3.58
N TYR A 116 8.12 -1.40 -3.25
CA TYR A 116 6.81 -1.96 -3.58
C TYR A 116 6.09 -1.05 -4.55
N TYR A 117 5.74 -1.57 -5.71
CA TYR A 117 4.89 -0.90 -6.70
C TYR A 117 3.46 -1.39 -6.55
N CYS A 118 2.56 -0.48 -6.20
CA CYS A 118 1.13 -0.71 -6.16
C CYS A 118 0.51 -0.19 -7.47
N GLU A 119 -0.02 -1.10 -8.28
CA GLU A 119 -0.60 -0.75 -9.58
C GLU A 119 -1.84 0.14 -9.42
N GLN A 120 -2.70 -0.19 -8.47
CA GLN A 120 -3.94 0.57 -8.25
C GLN A 120 -3.70 2.00 -7.79
N LEU A 121 -2.64 2.23 -7.02
CA LEU A 121 -2.25 3.56 -6.56
C LEU A 121 -1.29 4.27 -7.53
N HIS A 122 -0.79 3.61 -8.56
CA HIS A 122 0.28 4.11 -9.42
C HIS A 122 1.43 4.70 -8.60
N ARG A 123 1.90 3.93 -7.61
CA ARG A 123 2.88 4.43 -6.64
C ARG A 123 3.93 3.39 -6.28
N ILE A 124 5.16 3.89 -6.16
CA ILE A 124 6.30 3.12 -5.65
C ILE A 124 6.60 3.58 -4.22
N PHE A 125 6.62 2.65 -3.30
CA PHE A 125 7.05 2.85 -1.92
C PHE A 125 8.41 2.22 -1.75
N THR A 126 9.40 2.97 -1.24
CA THR A 126 10.76 2.45 -1.04
C THR A 126 11.17 2.68 0.40
N ILE A 127 11.77 1.65 0.99
CA ILE A 127 12.32 1.68 2.33
C ILE A 127 13.73 1.07 2.35
N ALA A 128 14.60 1.57 3.22
CA ALA A 128 15.78 0.85 3.64
C ALA A 128 15.32 -0.36 4.48
N TRP A 129 15.84 -1.54 4.15
CA TRP A 129 15.36 -2.75 4.81
C TRP A 129 16.39 -3.33 5.77
N THR A 130 17.39 -4.03 5.25
CA THR A 130 18.33 -4.81 6.07
C THR A 130 19.70 -4.87 5.40
N ARG A 131 20.55 -5.69 5.95
CA ARG A 131 21.81 -6.10 5.30
C ARG A 131 21.67 -7.51 4.77
N PHE A 132 22.27 -7.77 3.62
CA PHE A 132 22.29 -9.09 3.02
C PHE A 132 23.05 -10.07 3.92
N ASP A 133 22.39 -11.19 4.27
CA ASP A 133 22.96 -12.29 5.03
C ASP A 133 22.34 -13.60 4.56
N ALA A 134 23.09 -14.41 3.85
CA ALA A 134 22.62 -15.69 3.33
C ALA A 134 22.31 -16.73 4.43
N SER A 135 22.81 -16.51 5.65
CA SER A 135 22.53 -17.40 6.81
C SER A 135 21.29 -16.99 7.60
N MET A 136 20.76 -15.78 7.34
CA MET A 136 19.60 -15.29 8.07
C MET A 136 18.31 -15.93 7.56
N ALA A 137 17.55 -16.50 8.50
CA ALA A 137 16.12 -16.48 8.38
C ALA A 137 15.63 -15.02 8.44
N PRO A 138 14.57 -14.64 7.71
CA PRO A 138 14.09 -13.27 7.68
C PRO A 138 13.82 -12.76 9.09
N THR A 139 14.18 -11.49 9.31
CA THR A 139 13.91 -10.80 10.56
C THR A 139 12.41 -10.55 10.66
N GLY A 140 11.76 -11.27 11.51
CA GLY A 140 10.33 -11.17 11.80
C GLY A 140 9.91 -12.30 12.72
N THR A 141 8.77 -12.17 13.36
CA THR A 141 8.18 -13.29 14.09
C THR A 141 7.84 -14.38 13.08
N ASP A 142 8.32 -15.60 13.30
CA ASP A 142 8.10 -16.75 12.42
C ASP A 142 8.70 -16.67 11.00
N GLY A 143 9.74 -15.85 10.80
CA GLY A 143 10.42 -15.74 9.51
C GLY A 143 9.71 -14.87 8.47
N ILE A 144 8.73 -14.09 8.88
CA ILE A 144 7.98 -13.15 8.04
C ILE A 144 8.44 -11.73 8.36
N TYR A 145 8.76 -10.96 7.33
CA TYR A 145 9.08 -9.54 7.44
C TYR A 145 7.84 -8.68 7.19
N LEU A 146 7.57 -7.75 8.10
CA LEU A 146 6.45 -6.81 8.05
C LEU A 146 6.97 -5.38 7.82
N PRO A 147 7.16 -4.94 6.57
CA PRO A 147 7.65 -3.61 6.30
C PRO A 147 6.57 -2.55 6.49
N GLU A 148 6.97 -1.39 7.00
CA GLU A 148 6.11 -0.20 7.06
C GLU A 148 6.38 0.69 5.84
N PHE A 149 5.68 0.45 4.75
CA PHE A 149 5.76 1.27 3.54
C PHE A 149 4.99 2.58 3.65
N VAL A 150 3.95 2.61 4.49
CA VAL A 150 3.08 3.76 4.71
C VAL A 150 3.06 4.07 6.19
N LYS A 151 3.36 5.32 6.54
CA LYS A 151 3.38 5.85 7.90
C LYS A 151 2.15 6.71 8.16
#